data_51ec6ae8e1b5b651ce197df15c453d5b
#
_entry.id   51ec6ae8e1b5b651ce197df15c453d5b
#
_cell.length_a   1.000
_cell.length_b   1.000
_cell.length_c   1.000
_cell.angle_alpha   90.00
_cell.angle_beta   90.00
_cell.angle_gamma   90.00
#
_symmetry.space_group_name_H-M   'P 1'
#
loop_
_entity.id
_entity.type
_entity.pdbx_description
1 polymer ?
#
loop_
_entity_poly.entity_id
_entity_poly.type
_entity_poly.pdbx_seq_one_letter_code
_entity_poly.pdbx_strand_id
1 'polypeptide(L)'
;SEFADEPNIDQFAIQYNITDAHALHEAMVNTWKQAEGRYNLNMSEAKDWGTGQELRFRSWACAMGGAYVMILGMDIATTPKSDLEDCGRLVRFFESTDFNVMAPHDELRFSGTQYVLAQPGESYIAYASGLQGEMGLKDMTPGVYKFRWFDCATGKEVVQEKIKIAGGDQSWGKPNGIGTELAVYIKRVKE
;
A
#
# COMPACT_ATOMS: atom_id res chain seq x y z
N SER A 1 -25.53 0.09 -0.09
CA SER A 1 -25.66 -0.12 1.35
C SER A 1 -26.76 0.80 1.89
N GLU A 2 -27.42 0.40 2.98
CA GLU A 2 -28.51 1.19 3.61
C GLU A 2 -28.05 2.57 4.11
N PHE A 3 -26.75 2.78 4.22
CA PHE A 3 -26.14 3.99 4.77
C PHE A 3 -25.28 4.76 3.76
N ALA A 4 -25.33 4.39 2.49
CA ALA A 4 -24.42 4.97 1.47
C ALA A 4 -24.58 6.49 1.28
N ASP A 5 -25.73 7.04 1.64
CA ASP A 5 -26.05 8.47 1.46
C ASP A 5 -26.20 9.22 2.80
N GLU A 6 -25.86 8.58 3.93
CA GLU A 6 -25.96 9.21 5.24
C GLU A 6 -24.79 10.20 5.46
N PRO A 7 -25.08 11.52 5.55
CA PRO A 7 -24.02 12.54 5.58
C PRO A 7 -23.23 12.57 6.90
N ASN A 8 -23.67 11.85 7.92
CA ASN A 8 -23.00 11.79 9.24
C ASN A 8 -22.10 10.55 9.37
N ILE A 9 -21.94 9.73 8.31
CA ILE A 9 -21.06 8.57 8.31
C ILE A 9 -19.80 8.89 7.50
N ASP A 10 -18.65 8.85 8.16
CA ASP A 10 -17.35 9.13 7.57
C ASP A 10 -16.53 7.86 7.34
N GLN A 11 -16.89 6.73 7.94
CA GLN A 11 -16.11 5.51 7.92
C GLN A 11 -16.97 4.26 7.89
N PHE A 12 -16.52 3.27 7.12
CA PHE A 12 -17.04 1.91 7.18
C PHE A 12 -15.99 0.94 7.73
N ALA A 13 -16.37 0.18 8.74
CA ALA A 13 -15.63 -0.99 9.18
C ALA A 13 -15.96 -2.16 8.25
N ILE A 14 -14.93 -2.81 7.72
CA ILE A 14 -15.05 -3.93 6.79
C ILE A 14 -14.42 -5.16 7.45
N GLN A 15 -15.02 -6.31 7.20
CA GLN A 15 -14.50 -7.61 7.64
C GLN A 15 -14.42 -8.55 6.44
N TYR A 16 -13.22 -8.80 5.95
CA TYR A 16 -12.97 -9.79 4.91
C TYR A 16 -12.16 -10.96 5.45
N ASN A 17 -12.76 -12.15 5.42
CA ASN A 17 -12.08 -13.41 5.77
C ASN A 17 -11.45 -14.06 4.53
N ILE A 18 -10.75 -13.26 3.73
CA ILE A 18 -10.07 -13.70 2.51
C ILE A 18 -8.60 -13.93 2.85
N THR A 19 -8.12 -15.15 2.69
CA THR A 19 -6.75 -15.54 3.04
C THR A 19 -5.76 -15.37 1.88
N ASP A 20 -6.21 -15.35 0.63
CA ASP A 20 -5.37 -14.99 -0.50
C ASP A 20 -5.17 -13.47 -0.57
N ALA A 21 -3.92 -13.02 -0.53
CA ALA A 21 -3.59 -11.60 -0.47
C ALA A 21 -4.02 -10.83 -1.74
N HIS A 22 -3.97 -11.48 -2.91
CA HIS A 22 -4.37 -10.84 -4.17
C HIS A 22 -5.89 -10.68 -4.24
N ALA A 23 -6.63 -11.74 -3.93
CA ALA A 23 -8.10 -11.68 -3.87
C ALA A 23 -8.58 -10.67 -2.81
N LEU A 24 -7.88 -10.57 -1.69
CA LEU A 24 -8.16 -9.58 -0.65
C LEU A 24 -7.94 -8.15 -1.16
N HIS A 25 -6.84 -7.91 -1.87
CA HIS A 25 -6.57 -6.62 -2.52
C HIS A 25 -7.68 -6.24 -3.51
N GLU A 26 -8.05 -7.15 -4.41
CA GLU A 26 -9.12 -6.91 -5.38
C GLU A 26 -10.45 -6.60 -4.71
N ALA A 27 -10.82 -7.33 -3.65
CA ALA A 27 -12.02 -7.06 -2.87
C ALA A 27 -11.98 -5.66 -2.25
N MET A 28 -10.82 -5.25 -1.73
CA MET A 28 -10.65 -3.93 -1.13
C MET A 28 -10.73 -2.81 -2.17
N VAL A 29 -10.06 -2.96 -3.32
CA VAL A 29 -10.15 -2.01 -4.45
C VAL A 29 -11.59 -1.86 -4.92
N ASN A 30 -12.35 -2.95 -5.03
CA ASN A 30 -13.76 -2.91 -5.41
C ASN A 30 -14.61 -2.18 -4.37
N THR A 31 -14.34 -2.38 -3.08
CA THR A 31 -15.02 -1.66 -2.00
C THR A 31 -14.68 -0.18 -2.02
N TRP A 32 -13.41 0.16 -2.25
CA TRP A 32 -12.98 1.55 -2.38
C TRP A 32 -13.70 2.26 -3.53
N LYS A 33 -13.81 1.59 -4.69
CA LYS A 33 -14.56 2.12 -5.85
C LYS A 33 -16.05 2.32 -5.54
N GLN A 34 -16.68 1.39 -4.81
CA GLN A 34 -18.08 1.52 -4.39
C GLN A 34 -18.30 2.65 -3.37
N ALA A 35 -17.30 2.94 -2.56
CA ALA A 35 -17.31 4.05 -1.62
C ALA A 35 -17.08 5.41 -2.30
N GLU A 36 -16.65 5.43 -3.57
CA GLU A 36 -16.42 6.63 -4.38
C GLU A 36 -15.49 7.66 -3.72
N GLY A 37 -14.58 7.21 -2.86
CA GLY A 37 -13.70 8.09 -2.07
C GLY A 37 -14.40 8.93 -0.99
N ARG A 38 -15.70 8.69 -0.74
CA ARG A 38 -16.49 9.44 0.25
C ARG A 38 -16.27 9.00 1.69
N TYR A 39 -15.83 7.77 1.88
CA TYR A 39 -15.72 7.15 3.19
C TYR A 39 -14.33 6.59 3.43
N ASN A 40 -13.84 6.75 4.65
CA ASN A 40 -12.68 6.01 5.10
C ASN A 40 -13.04 4.53 5.23
N LEU A 41 -12.26 3.67 4.62
CA LEU A 41 -12.40 2.22 4.75
C LEU A 41 -11.46 1.72 5.84
N ASN A 42 -11.99 0.98 6.80
CA ASN A 42 -11.21 0.39 7.86
C ASN A 42 -11.39 -1.13 7.85
N MET A 43 -10.35 -1.86 7.52
CA MET A 43 -10.30 -3.31 7.69
C MET A 43 -10.09 -3.61 9.17
N SER A 44 -11.19 -3.65 9.93
CA SER A 44 -11.18 -3.63 11.40
C SER A 44 -10.94 -4.99 12.02
N GLU A 45 -11.25 -6.06 11.30
CA GLU A 45 -11.14 -7.43 11.83
C GLU A 45 -10.98 -8.41 10.68
N ALA A 46 -10.10 -9.40 10.86
CA ALA A 46 -9.99 -10.54 9.99
C ALA A 46 -9.67 -11.79 10.78
N LYS A 47 -10.37 -12.85 10.49
CA LYS A 47 -10.09 -14.16 11.03
C LYS A 47 -9.08 -14.88 10.14
N ASP A 48 -8.15 -15.60 10.76
CA ASP A 48 -7.22 -16.52 10.08
C ASP A 48 -6.28 -15.86 9.07
N TRP A 49 -5.82 -14.63 9.33
CA TRP A 49 -4.81 -13.97 8.48
C TRP A 49 -3.41 -14.52 8.65
N GLY A 50 -3.22 -15.51 9.52
CA GLY A 50 -1.93 -16.12 9.80
C GLY A 50 -1.03 -15.23 10.65
N THR A 51 0.27 -15.48 10.56
CA THR A 51 1.32 -14.75 11.29
C THR A 51 2.50 -14.46 10.37
N GLY A 52 3.40 -13.58 10.80
CA GLY A 52 4.63 -13.27 10.07
C GLY A 52 4.39 -12.78 8.65
N GLN A 53 5.04 -13.40 7.68
CA GLN A 53 4.99 -12.98 6.28
C GLN A 53 3.58 -13.00 5.68
N GLU A 54 2.77 -13.99 6.00
CA GLU A 54 1.39 -14.08 5.46
C GLU A 54 0.53 -12.93 5.96
N LEU A 55 0.59 -12.65 7.27
CA LEU A 55 -0.11 -11.53 7.88
C LEU A 55 0.34 -10.21 7.25
N ARG A 56 1.65 -10.03 7.06
CA ARG A 56 2.22 -8.84 6.46
C ARG A 56 1.74 -8.63 5.02
N PHE A 57 1.76 -9.70 4.18
CA PHE A 57 1.25 -9.62 2.80
C PHE A 57 -0.21 -9.19 2.73
N ARG A 58 -1.06 -9.77 3.57
CA ARG A 58 -2.49 -9.41 3.63
C ARG A 58 -2.71 -7.98 4.10
N SER A 59 -1.94 -7.54 5.10
CA SER A 59 -2.01 -6.18 5.60
C SER A 59 -1.62 -5.15 4.54
N TRP A 60 -0.52 -5.39 3.82
CA TRP A 60 -0.10 -4.55 2.70
C TRP A 60 -1.10 -4.58 1.54
N ALA A 61 -1.66 -5.75 1.22
CA ALA A 61 -2.69 -5.89 0.19
C ALA A 61 -3.93 -5.04 0.48
N CYS A 62 -4.40 -5.03 1.75
CA CYS A 62 -5.49 -4.17 2.18
C CYS A 62 -5.14 -2.68 2.10
N ALA A 63 -3.99 -2.28 2.64
CA ALA A 63 -3.57 -0.88 2.64
C ALA A 63 -3.40 -0.34 1.22
N MET A 64 -2.80 -1.13 0.32
CA MET A 64 -2.67 -0.80 -1.10
C MET A 64 -4.01 -0.81 -1.86
N GLY A 65 -5.05 -1.40 -1.30
CA GLY A 65 -6.43 -1.29 -1.77
C GLY A 65 -7.17 -0.04 -1.27
N GLY A 66 -6.49 0.84 -0.54
CA GLY A 66 -7.04 2.12 -0.06
C GLY A 66 -7.72 2.04 1.31
N ALA A 67 -7.42 1.04 2.14
CA ALA A 67 -8.00 0.90 3.47
C ALA A 67 -6.99 1.14 4.60
N TYR A 68 -7.48 1.67 5.72
CA TYR A 68 -6.78 1.54 7.00
C TYR A 68 -6.84 0.09 7.47
N VAL A 69 -5.76 -0.40 8.05
CA VAL A 69 -5.66 -1.79 8.46
C VAL A 69 -5.45 -1.88 9.97
N MET A 70 -6.36 -2.59 10.63
CA MET A 70 -6.13 -3.10 11.97
C MET A 70 -5.82 -4.58 11.84
N ILE A 71 -4.62 -4.97 12.23
CA ILE A 71 -4.23 -6.37 12.27
C ILE A 71 -4.84 -6.99 13.49
N LEU A 72 -5.71 -7.97 13.30
CA LEU A 72 -6.27 -8.64 14.45
C LEU A 72 -6.50 -10.13 14.20
N GLY A 73 -5.56 -10.93 14.69
CA GLY A 73 -6.02 -12.06 15.46
C GLY A 73 -6.47 -11.49 16.81
N MET A 74 -7.69 -11.73 17.25
CA MET A 74 -8.35 -11.04 18.38
C MET A 74 -7.70 -11.27 19.76
N ASP A 75 -6.63 -12.01 19.85
CA ASP A 75 -5.92 -12.25 21.11
C ASP A 75 -4.59 -11.49 21.14
N ILE A 76 -4.65 -10.25 21.58
CA ILE A 76 -3.48 -9.38 21.75
C ILE A 76 -2.44 -10.01 22.66
N ALA A 77 -2.87 -10.83 23.63
CA ALA A 77 -1.97 -11.45 24.60
C ALA A 77 -1.08 -12.53 23.98
N THR A 78 -1.55 -13.19 22.91
CA THR A 78 -0.84 -14.25 22.22
C THR A 78 -0.27 -13.87 20.86
N THR A 79 -0.59 -12.67 20.36
CA THR A 79 -0.05 -12.17 19.10
C THR A 79 1.49 -12.06 19.19
N PRO A 80 2.25 -12.66 18.26
CA PRO A 80 3.71 -12.52 18.24
C PRO A 80 4.15 -11.06 18.19
N LYS A 81 5.17 -10.71 18.98
CA LYS A 81 5.72 -9.36 19.01
C LYS A 81 6.18 -8.90 17.63
N SER A 82 6.75 -9.80 16.82
CA SER A 82 7.14 -9.53 15.43
C SER A 82 5.99 -9.04 14.57
N ASP A 83 4.79 -9.58 14.77
CA ASP A 83 3.61 -9.23 14.00
C ASP A 83 3.11 -7.82 14.38
N LEU A 84 3.17 -7.48 15.67
CA LEU A 84 2.88 -6.12 16.13
C LEU A 84 3.92 -5.10 15.61
N GLU A 85 5.18 -5.51 15.49
CA GLU A 85 6.22 -4.68 14.89
C GLU A 85 5.99 -4.48 13.39
N ASP A 86 5.52 -5.50 12.66
CA ASP A 86 5.13 -5.41 11.25
C ASP A 86 3.97 -4.43 11.06
N CYS A 87 2.96 -4.48 11.94
CA CYS A 87 1.89 -3.50 11.97
C CYS A 87 2.41 -2.08 12.16
N GLY A 88 3.26 -1.90 13.14
CA GLY A 88 3.85 -0.59 13.42
C GLY A 88 4.69 -0.07 12.26
N ARG A 89 5.37 -0.94 11.50
CA ARG A 89 6.10 -0.58 10.29
C ARG A 89 5.17 -0.10 9.18
N LEU A 90 4.09 -0.85 8.90
CA LEU A 90 3.08 -0.49 7.91
C LEU A 90 2.45 0.87 8.25
N VAL A 91 1.96 1.05 9.47
CA VAL A 91 1.32 2.31 9.89
C VAL A 91 2.27 3.49 9.72
N ARG A 92 3.49 3.41 10.25
CA ARG A 92 4.48 4.49 10.11
C ARG A 92 4.83 4.81 8.67
N PHE A 93 4.90 3.80 7.79
CA PHE A 93 5.13 4.03 6.38
C PHE A 93 3.99 4.86 5.77
N PHE A 94 2.74 4.43 5.93
CA PHE A 94 1.60 5.11 5.33
C PHE A 94 1.37 6.50 5.92
N GLU A 95 1.46 6.68 7.24
CA GLU A 95 1.34 8.00 7.91
C GLU A 95 2.37 9.03 7.43
N SER A 96 3.51 8.58 6.92
CA SER A 96 4.56 9.44 6.36
C SER A 96 4.45 9.70 4.87
N THR A 97 3.31 9.35 4.24
CA THR A 97 3.03 9.54 2.81
C THR A 97 1.78 10.41 2.61
N ASP A 98 1.45 10.69 1.36
CA ASP A 98 0.21 11.39 0.99
C ASP A 98 -0.97 10.41 0.79
N PHE A 99 -0.94 9.26 1.42
CA PHE A 99 -1.88 8.17 1.17
C PHE A 99 -3.36 8.58 1.33
N ASN A 100 -3.65 9.54 2.19
CA ASN A 100 -5.01 10.06 2.42
C ASN A 100 -5.64 10.78 1.22
N VAL A 101 -4.85 11.13 0.20
CA VAL A 101 -5.31 11.73 -1.06
C VAL A 101 -5.05 10.83 -2.27
N MET A 102 -4.60 9.60 -2.04
CA MET A 102 -4.35 8.61 -3.09
C MET A 102 -5.57 7.71 -3.31
N ALA A 103 -5.63 7.13 -4.49
CA ALA A 103 -6.59 6.11 -4.88
C ALA A 103 -5.86 4.84 -5.36
N PRO A 104 -6.49 3.66 -5.33
CA PRO A 104 -5.97 2.49 -6.03
C PRO A 104 -5.91 2.73 -7.54
N HIS A 105 -4.73 2.54 -8.12
CA HIS A 105 -4.40 2.76 -9.53
C HIS A 105 -3.59 1.59 -10.10
N ASP A 106 -4.12 0.37 -9.97
CA ASP A 106 -3.44 -0.84 -10.41
C ASP A 106 -3.21 -0.92 -11.93
N GLU A 107 -3.94 -0.12 -12.71
CA GLU A 107 -3.69 0.04 -14.15
C GLU A 107 -2.30 0.65 -14.45
N LEU A 108 -1.72 1.36 -13.48
CA LEU A 108 -0.38 1.93 -13.60
C LEU A 108 0.75 0.93 -13.30
N ARG A 109 0.42 -0.31 -12.99
CA ARG A 109 1.44 -1.35 -12.73
C ARG A 109 2.34 -1.57 -13.95
N PHE A 110 3.63 -1.61 -13.71
CA PHE A 110 4.63 -1.95 -14.71
C PHE A 110 5.76 -2.78 -14.09
N SER A 111 6.41 -3.63 -14.91
CA SER A 111 7.48 -4.51 -14.46
C SER A 111 7.04 -5.38 -13.26
N GLY A 112 7.79 -5.44 -12.17
CA GLY A 112 7.50 -6.26 -10.98
C GLY A 112 6.55 -5.63 -9.96
N THR A 113 5.94 -4.47 -10.24
CA THR A 113 4.97 -3.84 -9.35
C THR A 113 3.67 -4.63 -9.29
N GLN A 114 3.20 -4.95 -8.09
CA GLN A 114 1.97 -5.73 -7.88
C GLN A 114 0.76 -4.85 -7.59
N TYR A 115 0.92 -3.79 -6.78
CA TYR A 115 -0.16 -2.88 -6.41
C TYR A 115 0.32 -1.44 -6.48
N VAL A 116 -0.60 -0.53 -6.79
CA VAL A 116 -0.33 0.91 -6.87
C VAL A 116 -1.41 1.71 -6.18
N LEU A 117 -1.00 2.58 -5.25
CA LEU A 117 -1.78 3.73 -4.80
C LEU A 117 -1.18 4.99 -5.42
N ALA A 118 -2.00 5.90 -5.92
CA ALA A 118 -1.48 7.11 -6.53
C ALA A 118 -2.43 8.31 -6.40
N GLN A 119 -1.81 9.49 -6.41
CA GLN A 119 -2.34 10.74 -6.90
C GLN A 119 -1.56 11.05 -8.18
N PRO A 120 -2.07 10.65 -9.36
CA PRO A 120 -1.30 10.67 -10.60
C PRO A 120 -0.71 12.05 -10.91
N GLY A 121 0.57 12.08 -11.26
CA GLY A 121 1.32 13.31 -11.50
C GLY A 121 1.97 13.94 -10.26
N GLU A 122 1.53 13.59 -9.04
CA GLU A 122 2.03 14.17 -7.79
C GLU A 122 2.77 13.14 -6.92
N SER A 123 2.11 12.02 -6.58
CA SER A 123 2.70 11.01 -5.72
C SER A 123 2.17 9.60 -5.97
N TYR A 124 3.01 8.59 -5.69
CA TYR A 124 2.71 7.19 -5.93
C TYR A 124 3.28 6.34 -4.80
N ILE A 125 2.58 5.27 -4.46
CA ILE A 125 3.13 4.15 -3.69
C ILE A 125 3.02 2.90 -4.57
N ALA A 126 4.15 2.27 -4.86
CA ALA A 126 4.20 0.99 -5.56
C ALA A 126 4.69 -0.08 -4.59
N TYR A 127 4.07 -1.26 -4.64
CA TYR A 127 4.38 -2.40 -3.75
C TYR A 127 4.69 -3.65 -4.56
N ALA A 128 5.60 -4.45 -4.06
CA ALA A 128 5.89 -5.80 -4.54
C ALA A 128 6.27 -6.74 -3.40
N SER A 129 5.80 -7.99 -3.47
CA SER A 129 6.25 -9.10 -2.63
C SER A 129 7.03 -10.10 -3.48
N GLY A 130 8.24 -10.46 -3.06
CA GLY A 130 9.09 -11.40 -3.80
C GLY A 130 9.69 -10.86 -5.10
N LEU A 131 9.99 -9.56 -5.16
CA LEU A 131 10.54 -8.89 -6.34
C LEU A 131 11.82 -9.58 -6.85
N GLN A 132 11.81 -9.98 -8.13
CA GLN A 132 12.95 -10.65 -8.80
C GLN A 132 13.69 -9.76 -9.81
N GLY A 133 13.32 -8.51 -9.95
CA GLY A 133 13.92 -7.61 -10.94
C GLY A 133 13.66 -6.16 -10.60
N GLU A 134 13.10 -5.44 -11.54
CA GLU A 134 12.74 -4.03 -11.39
C GLU A 134 11.30 -3.84 -10.98
N MET A 135 11.01 -2.77 -10.26
CA MET A 135 9.68 -2.19 -10.11
C MET A 135 9.46 -1.10 -11.15
N GLY A 136 8.21 -0.85 -11.51
CA GLY A 136 7.91 0.21 -12.46
C GLY A 136 6.50 0.75 -12.34
N LEU A 137 6.29 1.88 -13.02
CA LEU A 137 4.99 2.52 -13.18
C LEU A 137 4.77 2.92 -14.63
N LYS A 138 3.55 2.77 -15.11
CA LYS A 138 3.11 3.29 -16.42
C LYS A 138 2.75 4.76 -16.35
N ASP A 139 2.76 5.41 -17.49
CA ASP A 139 2.20 6.73 -17.73
C ASP A 139 2.66 7.82 -16.73
N MET A 140 3.89 7.73 -16.24
CA MET A 140 4.41 8.72 -15.31
C MET A 140 4.49 10.12 -15.98
N THR A 141 4.11 11.13 -15.23
CA THR A 141 4.27 12.53 -15.66
C THR A 141 5.74 12.93 -15.62
N PRO A 142 6.26 13.63 -16.64
CA PRO A 142 7.64 14.15 -16.62
C PRO A 142 7.88 15.05 -15.41
N GLY A 143 9.06 14.92 -14.80
CA GLY A 143 9.41 15.76 -13.64
C GLY A 143 10.61 15.24 -12.86
N VAL A 144 10.83 15.86 -11.72
CA VAL A 144 11.84 15.45 -10.75
C VAL A 144 11.12 14.86 -9.55
N TYR A 145 11.57 13.69 -9.12
CA TYR A 145 10.93 12.94 -8.04
C TYR A 145 11.94 12.55 -6.97
N LYS A 146 11.43 12.37 -5.76
CA LYS A 146 12.11 11.74 -4.63
C LYS A 146 11.54 10.35 -4.45
N PHE A 147 12.41 9.34 -4.33
CA PHE A 147 12.05 7.95 -4.06
C PHE A 147 12.46 7.59 -2.65
N ARG A 148 11.54 7.02 -1.89
CA ARG A 148 11.80 6.42 -0.58
C ARG A 148 11.43 4.95 -0.64
N TRP A 149 12.44 4.12 -0.80
CA TRP A 149 12.33 2.67 -0.78
C TRP A 149 12.21 2.18 0.65
N PHE A 150 11.32 1.29 0.89
CA PHE A 150 11.00 0.74 2.19
C PHE A 150 10.99 -0.79 2.15
N ASP A 151 11.78 -1.43 2.97
CA ASP A 151 11.77 -2.88 3.19
C ASP A 151 10.66 -3.21 4.18
N CYS A 152 9.62 -3.89 3.71
CA CYS A 152 8.42 -4.16 4.50
C CYS A 152 8.68 -5.11 5.68
N ALA A 153 9.67 -6.01 5.54
CA ALA A 153 10.02 -6.98 6.58
C ALA A 153 10.90 -6.41 7.70
N THR A 154 11.78 -5.47 7.35
CA THR A 154 12.77 -4.95 8.30
C THR A 154 12.55 -3.50 8.71
N GLY A 155 11.76 -2.75 7.94
CA GLY A 155 11.57 -1.32 8.12
C GLY A 155 12.75 -0.46 7.66
N LYS A 156 13.74 -1.06 6.96
CA LYS A 156 14.87 -0.31 6.42
C LYS A 156 14.42 0.60 5.29
N GLU A 157 14.99 1.80 5.26
CA GLU A 157 14.71 2.77 4.21
C GLU A 157 15.98 3.13 3.42
N VAL A 158 15.78 3.42 2.12
CA VAL A 158 16.77 4.04 1.26
C VAL A 158 16.10 5.17 0.48
N VAL A 159 16.69 6.34 0.53
CA VAL A 159 16.17 7.54 -0.15
C VAL A 159 17.04 7.88 -1.34
N GLN A 160 16.39 8.15 -2.47
CA GLN A 160 17.02 8.66 -3.69
C GLN A 160 16.38 10.01 -4.05
N GLU A 161 17.18 11.04 -4.04
CA GLU A 161 16.74 12.39 -4.33
C GLU A 161 16.92 12.75 -5.80
N LYS A 162 16.06 13.62 -6.32
CA LYS A 162 16.20 14.25 -7.65
C LYS A 162 16.27 13.26 -8.82
N ILE A 163 15.45 12.22 -8.77
CA ILE A 163 15.29 11.27 -9.88
C ILE A 163 14.54 11.97 -11.01
N LYS A 164 15.17 12.11 -12.16
CA LYS A 164 14.56 12.69 -13.36
C LYS A 164 13.74 11.63 -14.09
N ILE A 165 12.47 11.90 -14.30
CA ILE A 165 11.52 11.08 -15.06
C ILE A 165 11.19 11.81 -16.36
N ALA A 166 11.41 11.13 -17.47
CA ALA A 166 11.11 11.67 -18.81
C ALA A 166 9.61 11.60 -19.16
N GLY A 167 8.86 10.83 -18.41
CA GLY A 167 7.45 10.52 -18.68
C GLY A 167 7.26 9.15 -19.31
N GLY A 168 6.00 8.69 -19.36
CA GLY A 168 5.65 7.37 -19.87
C GLY A 168 6.03 6.24 -18.92
N ASP A 169 6.20 5.04 -19.47
CA ASP A 169 6.51 3.84 -18.68
C ASP A 169 7.95 3.88 -18.17
N GLN A 170 8.11 3.68 -16.89
CA GLN A 170 9.41 3.74 -16.20
C GLN A 170 9.62 2.53 -15.32
N SER A 171 10.85 2.03 -15.24
CA SER A 171 11.22 0.98 -14.28
C SER A 171 12.55 1.26 -13.60
N TRP A 172 12.73 0.71 -12.39
CA TRP A 172 13.91 0.95 -11.55
C TRP A 172 14.29 -0.30 -10.78
N GLY A 173 15.58 -0.57 -10.73
CA GLY A 173 16.16 -1.56 -9.84
C GLY A 173 16.06 -1.07 -8.38
N LYS A 174 15.71 -1.98 -7.47
CA LYS A 174 15.74 -1.67 -6.04
C LYS A 174 17.18 -1.36 -5.58
N PRO A 175 17.37 -0.42 -4.65
CA PRO A 175 18.71 -0.12 -4.13
C PRO A 175 19.24 -1.27 -3.26
N ASN A 176 20.57 -1.32 -3.14
CA ASN A 176 21.25 -2.30 -2.29
C ASN A 176 20.77 -2.22 -0.84
N GLY A 177 20.55 -3.36 -0.24
CA GLY A 177 20.15 -3.50 1.14
C GLY A 177 18.65 -3.37 1.41
N ILE A 178 17.82 -3.24 0.37
CA ILE A 178 16.35 -3.43 0.42
C ILE A 178 16.04 -4.86 -0.01
N GLY A 179 15.21 -5.55 0.75
CA GLY A 179 14.76 -6.92 0.48
C GLY A 179 13.87 -7.03 -0.77
N THR A 180 13.20 -8.18 -0.90
CA THR A 180 12.32 -8.46 -2.05
C THR A 180 10.85 -8.18 -1.76
N GLU A 181 10.49 -7.97 -0.50
CA GLU A 181 9.19 -7.48 -0.06
C GLU A 181 9.32 -5.99 0.28
N LEU A 182 8.85 -5.15 -0.62
CA LEU A 182 9.15 -3.73 -0.55
C LEU A 182 8.01 -2.85 -1.07
N ALA A 183 7.99 -1.62 -0.56
CA ALA A 183 7.23 -0.52 -1.10
C ALA A 183 8.18 0.61 -1.52
N VAL A 184 7.78 1.39 -2.49
CA VAL A 184 8.44 2.65 -2.82
C VAL A 184 7.43 3.79 -2.84
N TYR A 185 7.69 4.80 -2.02
CA TYR A 185 6.95 6.06 -2.07
C TYR A 185 7.69 7.02 -2.98
N ILE A 186 7.02 7.45 -4.05
CA ILE A 186 7.54 8.32 -5.09
C ILE A 186 6.77 9.64 -5.02
N LYS A 187 7.45 10.73 -4.75
CA LYS A 187 6.85 12.05 -4.63
C LYS A 187 7.51 13.05 -5.58
N ARG A 188 6.69 13.79 -6.32
CA ARG A 188 7.17 14.87 -7.18
C ARG A 188 7.76 15.99 -6.33
N VAL A 189 8.93 16.44 -6.72
CA VAL A 189 9.60 17.60 -6.10
C VAL A 189 9.10 18.85 -6.83
N LYS A 190 8.46 19.76 -6.10
CA LYS A 190 8.08 21.08 -6.63
C LYS A 190 9.34 21.94 -6.68
N GLU A 191 9.60 22.54 -7.83
CA GLU A 191 10.66 23.55 -8.01
C GLU A 191 10.34 24.84 -7.26
#